data_49601b4db8a3874273204200fe12afe1
#
_entry.id   49601b4db8a3874273204200fe12afe1
#
_cell.length_a   1.000
_cell.length_b   1.000
_cell.length_c   1.000
_cell.angle_alpha   90.00
_cell.angle_beta   90.00
_cell.angle_gamma   90.00
#
_symmetry.space_group_name_H-M   'P 1'
#
loop_
_entity.id
_entity.type
_entity.pdbx_description
1 polymer ?
#
loop_
_entity_poly.entity_id
_entity_poly.type
_entity_poly.pdbx_seq_one_letter_code
_entity_poly.pdbx_strand_id
1 'polypeptide(L)'
;MIEHATTLQDQVRRHLLEHEKIPQDEKIFSVFEPHTRWINKGKAKGAELGVPLSIMEESSGYIVAWRLHWEGGDTEAAVPLVEDAKARFPALRQCSFDRGYHSPENQKKLGEFLDQLTLPVKARRQHPAVESAIHALECHGLSRIRNRGAEGFERTVAISILAANCHRFGRMLQEAERALRTR
;
A
#
# COMPACT_ATOMS: atom_id res chain seq x y z
N MET A 1 1.94 22.27 14.00
CA MET A 1 1.28 23.09 12.94
C MET A 1 2.09 24.34 12.59
N ILE A 2 2.48 25.18 13.56
CA ILE A 2 3.32 26.40 13.31
C ILE A 2 4.63 26.00 12.66
N GLU A 3 5.32 25.01 13.18
CA GLU A 3 6.59 24.50 12.66
C GLU A 3 6.49 24.07 11.18
N HIS A 4 5.46 23.29 10.81
CA HIS A 4 5.25 22.90 9.42
C HIS A 4 4.92 24.07 8.49
N ALA A 5 4.20 25.08 9.00
CA ALA A 5 3.95 26.31 8.24
C ALA A 5 5.24 27.09 8.00
N THR A 6 6.14 27.16 8.99
CA THR A 6 7.45 27.81 8.85
C THR A 6 8.32 27.06 7.83
N THR A 7 8.35 25.74 7.88
CA THR A 7 9.08 24.93 6.89
C THR A 7 8.55 25.14 5.49
N LEU A 8 7.22 25.16 5.32
CA LEU A 8 6.61 25.42 4.01
C LEU A 8 6.93 26.84 3.50
N GLN A 9 6.90 27.84 4.38
CA GLN A 9 7.28 29.20 4.03
C GLN A 9 8.75 29.24 3.55
N ASP A 10 9.67 28.57 4.23
CA ASP A 10 11.07 28.47 3.81
C ASP A 10 11.21 27.76 2.46
N GLN A 11 10.51 26.67 2.24
CA GLN A 11 10.49 25.99 0.94
C GLN A 11 10.02 26.90 -0.19
N VAL A 12 8.95 27.68 0.04
CA VAL A 12 8.44 28.63 -0.95
C VAL A 12 9.49 29.70 -1.25
N ARG A 13 10.14 30.27 -0.22
CA ARG A 13 11.21 31.27 -0.36
C ARG A 13 12.37 30.71 -1.18
N ARG A 14 12.93 29.58 -0.79
CA ARG A 14 14.06 28.92 -1.46
C ARG A 14 13.73 28.63 -2.93
N HIS A 15 12.53 28.10 -3.18
CA HIS A 15 12.12 27.73 -4.54
C HIS A 15 11.84 28.93 -5.44
N LEU A 16 11.08 29.94 -4.96
CA LEU A 16 10.62 31.05 -5.79
C LEU A 16 11.62 32.21 -5.86
N LEU A 17 12.33 32.52 -4.75
CA LEU A 17 13.23 33.68 -4.70
C LEU A 17 14.68 33.28 -4.97
N GLU A 18 15.10 32.11 -4.51
CA GLU A 18 16.48 31.63 -4.64
C GLU A 18 16.64 30.64 -5.80
N HIS A 19 15.54 30.28 -6.47
CA HIS A 19 15.50 29.31 -7.58
C HIS A 19 16.14 27.96 -7.25
N GLU A 20 16.11 27.59 -5.96
CA GLU A 20 16.68 26.34 -5.47
C GLU A 20 15.80 25.14 -5.81
N LYS A 21 16.43 24.06 -6.26
CA LYS A 21 15.74 22.77 -6.42
C LYS A 21 15.78 22.00 -5.11
N ILE A 22 14.75 22.15 -4.29
CA ILE A 22 14.64 21.47 -2.99
C ILE A 22 14.54 19.96 -3.21
N PRO A 23 15.34 19.13 -2.50
CA PRO A 23 15.23 17.68 -2.49
C PRO A 23 13.82 17.21 -2.05
N GLN A 24 13.42 16.03 -2.53
CA GLN A 24 12.05 15.54 -2.27
C GLN A 24 11.83 15.09 -0.83
N ASP A 25 12.87 14.63 -0.18
CA ASP A 25 12.93 14.22 1.23
C ASP A 25 12.83 15.40 2.21
N GLU A 26 13.24 16.59 1.79
CA GLU A 26 13.08 17.83 2.57
C GLU A 26 11.68 18.45 2.42
N LYS A 27 10.88 18.03 1.42
CA LYS A 27 9.60 18.68 1.08
C LYS A 27 8.47 18.24 1.99
N ILE A 28 7.77 19.25 2.52
CA ILE A 28 6.45 19.08 3.10
C ILE A 28 5.41 19.45 2.04
N PHE A 29 4.51 18.53 1.70
CA PHE A 29 3.47 18.72 0.68
C PHE A 29 2.14 19.18 1.27
N SER A 30 1.95 19.04 2.59
CA SER A 30 0.75 19.46 3.29
C SER A 30 1.10 19.95 4.70
N VAL A 31 0.61 21.14 5.07
CA VAL A 31 0.76 21.69 6.43
C VAL A 31 -0.03 20.86 7.46
N PHE A 32 -1.19 20.35 7.05
CA PHE A 32 -2.09 19.62 7.92
C PHE A 32 -1.77 18.12 8.00
N GLU A 33 -1.19 17.58 6.93
CA GLU A 33 -0.86 16.15 6.81
C GLU A 33 0.62 16.01 6.34
N PRO A 34 1.60 16.32 7.21
CA PRO A 34 3.01 16.40 6.85
C PRO A 34 3.59 15.06 6.40
N HIS A 35 2.95 13.95 6.76
CA HIS A 35 3.31 12.60 6.33
C HIS A 35 2.96 12.30 4.86
N THR A 36 2.23 13.22 4.19
CA THR A 36 1.83 13.03 2.80
C THR A 36 3.04 13.10 1.88
N ARG A 37 3.15 12.11 0.99
CA ARG A 37 4.23 11.99 0.00
C ARG A 37 3.72 12.33 -1.40
N TRP A 38 4.62 12.81 -2.25
CA TRP A 38 4.38 12.99 -3.66
C TRP A 38 4.64 11.69 -4.41
N ILE A 39 3.60 11.08 -4.96
CA ILE A 39 3.70 9.81 -5.66
C ILE A 39 3.55 10.06 -7.16
N ASN A 40 4.65 9.86 -7.92
CA ASN A 40 4.64 9.91 -9.36
C ASN A 40 4.81 8.51 -9.93
N LYS A 41 3.75 7.96 -10.51
CA LYS A 41 3.75 6.61 -11.10
C LYS A 41 4.15 6.61 -12.59
N GLY A 42 4.77 7.69 -13.09
CA GLY A 42 5.24 7.77 -14.49
C GLY A 42 4.13 7.75 -15.55
N LYS A 43 2.87 7.91 -15.15
CA LYS A 43 1.72 8.01 -16.05
C LYS A 43 1.47 9.47 -16.42
N ALA A 44 0.90 9.71 -17.60
CA ALA A 44 0.49 11.04 -18.07
C ALA A 44 -0.55 11.74 -17.17
N LYS A 45 -1.19 11.04 -16.25
CA LYS A 45 -2.00 11.60 -15.18
C LYS A 45 -1.09 12.07 -14.06
N GLY A 46 -1.27 13.31 -13.62
CA GLY A 46 -0.46 14.01 -12.65
C GLY A 46 -0.12 13.23 -11.38
N ALA A 47 0.78 13.79 -10.58
CA ALA A 47 1.19 13.18 -9.32
C ALA A 47 0.03 13.09 -8.33
N GLU A 48 0.02 12.02 -7.55
CA GLU A 48 -0.93 11.78 -6.46
C GLU A 48 -0.27 12.15 -5.12
N LEU A 49 -1.03 12.72 -4.21
CA LEU A 49 -0.60 12.97 -2.84
C LEU A 49 -1.17 11.89 -1.93
N GLY A 50 -0.33 11.25 -1.14
CA GLY A 50 -0.76 10.19 -0.23
C GLY A 50 0.41 9.43 0.39
N VAL A 51 0.10 8.30 1.01
CA VAL A 51 1.10 7.34 1.51
C VAL A 51 0.92 6.04 0.73
N PRO A 52 1.98 5.51 0.09
CA PRO A 52 1.88 4.23 -0.60
C PRO A 52 1.50 3.11 0.37
N LEU A 53 0.68 2.19 -0.11
CA LEU A 53 0.18 1.05 0.64
C LEU A 53 0.51 -0.24 -0.09
N SER A 54 1.21 -1.16 0.58
CA SER A 54 1.32 -2.55 0.15
C SER A 54 0.25 -3.39 0.79
N ILE A 55 -0.37 -4.26 0.01
CA ILE A 55 -1.33 -5.26 0.47
C ILE A 55 -0.91 -6.65 0.01
N MET A 56 -1.18 -7.64 0.83
CA MET A 56 -1.03 -9.06 0.48
C MET A 56 -2.41 -9.71 0.49
N GLU A 57 -2.81 -10.23 -0.65
CA GLU A 57 -4.07 -10.94 -0.86
C GLU A 57 -3.80 -12.43 -1.00
N GLU A 58 -4.58 -13.25 -0.31
CA GLU A 58 -4.55 -14.70 -0.48
C GLU A 58 -5.50 -15.15 -1.60
N SER A 59 -5.42 -16.41 -2.01
CA SER A 59 -6.11 -16.95 -3.20
C SER A 59 -7.64 -16.84 -3.18
N SER A 60 -8.26 -16.75 -2.00
CA SER A 60 -9.71 -16.53 -1.86
C SER A 60 -10.10 -15.05 -1.88
N GLY A 61 -9.15 -14.14 -2.01
CA GLY A 61 -9.36 -12.69 -2.11
C GLY A 61 -9.48 -11.96 -0.76
N TYR A 62 -8.96 -12.55 0.32
CA TYR A 62 -8.81 -11.84 1.60
C TYR A 62 -7.48 -11.11 1.67
N ILE A 63 -7.50 -9.88 2.17
CA ILE A 63 -6.28 -9.14 2.48
C ILE A 63 -5.77 -9.63 3.84
N VAL A 64 -4.65 -10.34 3.84
CA VAL A 64 -4.08 -11.02 5.02
C VAL A 64 -2.96 -10.22 5.68
N ALA A 65 -2.30 -9.34 4.94
CA ALA A 65 -1.31 -8.41 5.47
C ALA A 65 -1.33 -7.10 4.68
N TRP A 66 -0.88 -6.02 5.32
CA TRP A 66 -0.74 -4.72 4.70
C TRP A 66 0.31 -3.89 5.42
N ARG A 67 0.90 -2.92 4.69
CA ARG A 67 1.92 -2.02 5.22
C ARG A 67 1.88 -0.66 4.54
N LEU A 68 1.86 0.41 5.35
CA LEU A 68 2.04 1.78 4.87
C LEU A 68 3.53 2.09 4.72
N HIS A 69 3.89 2.76 3.64
CA HIS A 69 5.26 3.19 3.39
C HIS A 69 5.43 4.63 3.85
N TRP A 70 5.58 4.82 5.15
CA TRP A 70 5.90 6.13 5.73
C TRP A 70 7.25 6.62 5.20
N GLU A 71 8.20 5.73 5.07
CA GLU A 71 9.52 5.91 4.47
C GLU A 71 9.78 4.78 3.46
N GLY A 72 10.79 4.97 2.60
CA GLY A 72 11.16 3.95 1.61
C GLY A 72 10.12 3.74 0.50
N GLY A 73 10.16 2.58 -0.13
CA GLY A 73 9.31 2.17 -1.24
C GLY A 73 8.92 0.69 -1.19
N ASP A 74 8.46 0.18 -2.32
CA ASP A 74 8.00 -1.20 -2.45
C ASP A 74 9.10 -2.21 -2.12
N THR A 75 10.35 -1.91 -2.50
CA THR A 75 11.49 -2.79 -2.29
C THR A 75 11.76 -3.04 -0.80
N GLU A 76 11.72 -1.96 0.01
CA GLU A 76 11.95 -2.04 1.45
C GLU A 76 10.78 -2.67 2.20
N ALA A 77 9.58 -2.61 1.64
CA ALA A 77 8.38 -3.18 2.24
C ALA A 77 8.24 -4.69 2.06
N ALA A 78 8.90 -5.29 1.07
CA ALA A 78 8.69 -6.69 0.68
C ALA A 78 8.93 -7.68 1.82
N VAL A 79 10.10 -7.63 2.45
CA VAL A 79 10.48 -8.56 3.51
C VAL A 79 9.62 -8.37 4.76
N PRO A 80 9.47 -7.16 5.33
CA PRO A 80 8.63 -6.94 6.50
C PRO A 80 7.16 -7.34 6.29
N LEU A 81 6.62 -7.16 5.07
CA LEU A 81 5.24 -7.56 4.75
C LEU A 81 5.05 -9.08 4.83
N VAL A 82 6.04 -9.86 4.35
CA VAL A 82 6.00 -11.33 4.44
C VAL A 82 6.21 -11.80 5.87
N GLU A 83 7.10 -11.17 6.63
CA GLU A 83 7.33 -11.47 8.04
C GLU A 83 6.05 -11.26 8.86
N ASP A 84 5.37 -10.12 8.67
CA ASP A 84 4.09 -9.80 9.32
C ASP A 84 3.00 -10.83 8.94
N ALA A 85 2.95 -11.22 7.65
CA ALA A 85 2.01 -12.22 7.17
C ALA A 85 2.32 -13.60 7.77
N LYS A 86 3.60 -14.01 7.79
CA LYS A 86 4.02 -15.31 8.29
C LYS A 86 3.87 -15.46 9.81
N ALA A 87 4.04 -14.37 10.56
CA ALA A 87 3.77 -14.34 12.00
C ALA A 87 2.30 -14.67 12.32
N ARG A 88 1.37 -14.24 11.47
CA ARG A 88 -0.08 -14.52 11.61
C ARG A 88 -0.47 -15.85 10.97
N PHE A 89 0.17 -16.21 9.87
CA PHE A 89 -0.11 -17.38 9.06
C PHE A 89 1.17 -18.21 8.86
N PRO A 90 1.60 -19.02 9.84
CA PRO A 90 2.83 -19.81 9.75
C PRO A 90 2.88 -20.80 8.58
N ALA A 91 1.70 -21.16 8.04
CA ALA A 91 1.55 -22.03 6.88
C ALA A 91 1.80 -21.32 5.53
N LEU A 92 2.10 -20.01 5.52
CA LEU A 92 2.43 -19.29 4.30
C LEU A 92 3.71 -19.85 3.67
N ARG A 93 3.59 -20.41 2.46
CA ARG A 93 4.67 -21.07 1.72
C ARG A 93 5.00 -20.40 0.39
N GLN A 94 4.05 -19.68 -0.18
CA GLN A 94 4.16 -19.14 -1.52
C GLN A 94 3.75 -17.67 -1.55
N CYS A 95 4.48 -16.86 -2.29
CA CYS A 95 4.12 -15.46 -2.50
C CYS A 95 4.53 -15.00 -3.91
N SER A 96 3.70 -14.16 -4.51
CA SER A 96 3.97 -13.49 -5.77
C SER A 96 3.88 -11.98 -5.57
N PHE A 97 4.85 -11.26 -6.10
CA PHE A 97 4.96 -9.82 -5.99
C PHE A 97 4.87 -9.14 -7.35
N ASP A 98 4.54 -7.86 -7.34
CA ASP A 98 4.74 -7.02 -8.51
C ASP A 98 6.23 -6.66 -8.68
N ARG A 99 6.59 -6.18 -9.87
CA ARG A 99 7.97 -5.82 -10.23
C ARG A 99 8.59 -4.79 -9.29
N GLY A 100 7.80 -3.87 -8.75
CA GLY A 100 8.28 -2.82 -7.84
C GLY A 100 9.02 -3.35 -6.60
N TYR A 101 8.71 -4.57 -6.18
CA TYR A 101 9.31 -5.22 -5.02
C TYR A 101 10.62 -5.95 -5.33
N HIS A 102 11.03 -6.02 -6.61
CA HIS A 102 12.19 -6.81 -7.00
C HIS A 102 13.50 -6.13 -6.59
N SER A 103 14.31 -6.85 -5.81
CA SER A 103 15.75 -6.64 -5.66
C SER A 103 16.45 -7.98 -5.47
N PRO A 104 17.76 -8.09 -5.80
CA PRO A 104 18.53 -9.30 -5.53
C PRO A 104 18.53 -9.68 -4.04
N GLU A 105 18.55 -8.68 -3.16
CA GLU A 105 18.49 -8.87 -1.72
C GLU A 105 17.15 -9.44 -1.27
N ASN A 106 16.02 -8.90 -1.78
CA ASN A 106 14.69 -9.41 -1.49
C ASN A 106 14.52 -10.84 -2.00
N GLN A 107 15.06 -11.15 -3.19
CA GLN A 107 14.99 -12.49 -3.74
C GLN A 107 15.71 -13.50 -2.83
N LYS A 108 16.86 -13.12 -2.28
CA LYS A 108 17.62 -13.95 -1.36
C LYS A 108 16.87 -14.12 -0.03
N LYS A 109 16.52 -13.01 0.63
CA LYS A 109 15.88 -13.03 1.95
C LYS A 109 14.52 -13.74 1.92
N LEU A 110 13.66 -13.41 0.95
CA LEU A 110 12.35 -14.03 0.84
C LEU A 110 12.42 -15.50 0.43
N GLY A 111 13.46 -15.90 -0.31
CA GLY A 111 13.71 -17.31 -0.62
C GLY A 111 14.07 -18.17 0.60
N GLU A 112 14.55 -17.56 1.70
CA GLU A 112 14.79 -18.24 2.98
C GLU A 112 13.48 -18.49 3.75
N PHE A 113 12.46 -17.67 3.51
CA PHE A 113 11.16 -17.74 4.19
C PHE A 113 10.10 -18.55 3.44
N LEU A 114 10.19 -18.62 2.11
CA LEU A 114 9.15 -19.12 1.23
C LEU A 114 9.66 -20.27 0.36
N ASP A 115 8.85 -21.31 0.21
CA ASP A 115 9.16 -22.46 -0.68
C ASP A 115 9.03 -22.06 -2.16
N GLN A 116 8.10 -21.16 -2.47
CA GLN A 116 7.90 -20.62 -3.82
C GLN A 116 7.77 -19.10 -3.79
N LEU A 117 8.67 -18.45 -4.50
CA LEU A 117 8.72 -17.00 -4.62
C LEU A 117 8.68 -16.59 -6.10
N THR A 118 7.74 -15.70 -6.45
CA THR A 118 7.72 -15.07 -7.77
C THR A 118 7.98 -13.57 -7.63
N LEU A 119 9.19 -13.15 -8.01
CA LEU A 119 9.64 -11.76 -8.08
C LEU A 119 10.02 -11.43 -9.53
N PRO A 120 9.13 -10.84 -10.34
CA PRO A 120 9.40 -10.62 -11.74
C PRO A 120 10.45 -9.51 -11.97
N VAL A 121 11.49 -9.81 -12.73
CA VAL A 121 12.51 -8.84 -13.18
C VAL A 121 11.98 -7.92 -14.29
N LYS A 122 11.12 -8.45 -15.17
CA LYS A 122 10.48 -7.71 -16.27
C LYS A 122 9.00 -7.54 -15.97
N ALA A 123 8.42 -6.42 -16.45
CA ALA A 123 6.99 -6.20 -16.32
C ALA A 123 6.22 -7.39 -16.94
N ARG A 124 5.61 -8.21 -16.09
CA ARG A 124 4.51 -9.09 -16.48
C ARG A 124 3.23 -8.28 -16.47
N ARG A 125 2.22 -8.71 -17.22
CA ARG A 125 0.88 -8.11 -17.17
C ARG A 125 0.44 -7.96 -15.72
N GLN A 126 -0.11 -6.78 -15.40
CA GLN A 126 -0.65 -6.43 -14.08
C GLN A 126 -1.46 -7.60 -13.51
N HIS A 127 -1.31 -7.86 -12.21
CA HIS A 127 -2.11 -8.86 -11.52
C HIS A 127 -3.54 -8.33 -11.34
N PRO A 128 -4.55 -8.83 -12.09
CA PRO A 128 -5.92 -8.31 -12.03
C PRO A 128 -6.52 -8.41 -10.62
N ALA A 129 -6.06 -9.37 -9.82
CA ALA A 129 -6.49 -9.56 -8.44
C ALA A 129 -6.12 -8.36 -7.56
N VAL A 130 -4.89 -7.87 -7.62
CA VAL A 130 -4.43 -6.74 -6.80
C VAL A 130 -5.15 -5.44 -7.19
N GLU A 131 -5.40 -5.20 -8.47
CA GLU A 131 -6.19 -4.05 -8.92
C GLU A 131 -7.64 -4.12 -8.40
N SER A 132 -8.23 -5.31 -8.37
CA SER A 132 -9.54 -5.55 -7.78
C SER A 132 -9.57 -5.31 -6.28
N ALA A 133 -8.52 -5.72 -5.55
CA ALA A 133 -8.41 -5.48 -4.10
C ALA A 133 -8.24 -3.98 -3.78
N ILE A 134 -7.43 -3.24 -4.54
CA ILE A 134 -7.29 -1.79 -4.38
C ILE A 134 -8.63 -1.09 -4.61
N HIS A 135 -9.34 -1.44 -5.69
CA HIS A 135 -10.67 -0.89 -5.96
C HIS A 135 -11.67 -1.23 -4.84
N ALA A 136 -11.63 -2.44 -4.29
CA ALA A 136 -12.46 -2.81 -3.15
C ALA A 136 -12.18 -1.91 -1.93
N LEU A 137 -10.91 -1.61 -1.62
CA LEU A 137 -10.54 -0.70 -0.55
C LEU A 137 -11.04 0.72 -0.79
N GLU A 138 -10.96 1.21 -2.02
CA GLU A 138 -11.50 2.52 -2.40
C GLU A 138 -13.02 2.58 -2.16
N CYS A 139 -13.77 1.54 -2.54
CA CYS A 139 -15.21 1.42 -2.28
C CYS A 139 -15.53 1.36 -0.78
N HIS A 140 -14.60 0.88 0.04
CA HIS A 140 -14.75 0.76 1.49
C HIS A 140 -14.10 1.91 2.28
N GLY A 141 -13.91 3.07 1.66
CA GLY A 141 -13.55 4.32 2.33
C GLY A 141 -12.13 4.82 2.09
N LEU A 142 -11.29 4.07 1.37
CA LEU A 142 -9.90 4.48 1.11
C LEU A 142 -9.80 5.58 0.04
N SER A 143 -10.83 5.76 -0.81
CA SER A 143 -10.86 6.81 -1.84
C SER A 143 -10.81 8.23 -1.25
N ARG A 144 -11.26 8.41 0.00
CA ARG A 144 -11.24 9.69 0.70
C ARG A 144 -11.03 9.51 2.20
N ILE A 145 -9.81 9.76 2.66
CA ILE A 145 -9.47 9.70 4.06
C ILE A 145 -9.97 10.97 4.76
N ARG A 146 -10.84 10.81 5.77
CA ARG A 146 -11.44 11.90 6.55
C ARG A 146 -10.76 12.10 7.91
N ASN A 147 -10.09 11.08 8.41
CA ASN A 147 -9.35 11.14 9.65
C ASN A 147 -8.05 11.92 9.45
N ARG A 148 -7.62 12.65 10.48
CA ARG A 148 -6.42 13.49 10.45
C ARG A 148 -5.23 12.80 11.13
N GLY A 149 -4.04 13.16 10.68
CA GLY A 149 -2.76 12.69 11.21
C GLY A 149 -2.43 11.25 10.79
N ALA A 150 -1.18 10.86 10.98
CA ALA A 150 -0.68 9.54 10.57
C ALA A 150 -1.47 8.38 11.20
N GLU A 151 -1.76 8.44 12.49
CA GLU A 151 -2.57 7.42 13.17
C GLU A 151 -4.02 7.36 12.65
N GLY A 152 -4.61 8.51 12.32
CA GLY A 152 -5.95 8.58 11.74
C GLY A 152 -5.96 7.98 10.33
N PHE A 153 -4.91 8.22 9.56
CA PHE A 153 -4.69 7.62 8.25
C PHE A 153 -4.60 6.09 8.35
N GLU A 154 -3.70 5.59 9.19
CA GLU A 154 -3.50 4.15 9.41
C GLU A 154 -4.77 3.45 9.89
N ARG A 155 -5.50 4.07 10.80
CA ARG A 155 -6.79 3.57 11.29
C ARG A 155 -7.83 3.46 10.19
N THR A 156 -7.87 4.44 9.28
CA THR A 156 -8.77 4.40 8.12
C THR A 156 -8.41 3.24 7.19
N VAL A 157 -7.14 3.02 6.92
CA VAL A 157 -6.67 1.88 6.11
C VAL A 157 -7.09 0.56 6.75
N ALA A 158 -6.83 0.39 8.06
CA ALA A 158 -7.21 -0.83 8.79
C ALA A 158 -8.72 -1.12 8.73
N ILE A 159 -9.55 -0.07 8.92
CA ILE A 159 -11.02 -0.20 8.84
C ILE A 159 -11.47 -0.55 7.41
N SER A 160 -10.88 0.06 6.39
CA SER A 160 -11.20 -0.23 4.99
C SER A 160 -10.86 -1.69 4.63
N ILE A 161 -9.74 -2.21 5.10
CA ILE A 161 -9.34 -3.60 4.92
C ILE A 161 -10.31 -4.55 5.64
N LEU A 162 -10.65 -4.23 6.89
CA LEU A 162 -11.63 -5.02 7.63
C LEU A 162 -12.98 -5.06 6.90
N ALA A 163 -13.47 -3.91 6.44
CA ALA A 163 -14.73 -3.81 5.70
C ALA A 163 -14.70 -4.61 4.38
N ALA A 164 -13.60 -4.53 3.61
CA ALA A 164 -13.42 -5.33 2.40
C ALA A 164 -13.43 -6.84 2.70
N ASN A 165 -12.72 -7.28 3.74
CA ASN A 165 -12.70 -8.67 4.16
C ASN A 165 -14.07 -9.15 4.67
N CYS A 166 -14.80 -8.34 5.44
CA CYS A 166 -16.17 -8.65 5.86
C CYS A 166 -17.13 -8.78 4.67
N HIS A 167 -17.02 -7.87 3.69
CA HIS A 167 -17.82 -7.96 2.46
C HIS A 167 -17.49 -9.25 1.68
N ARG A 168 -16.23 -9.60 1.56
CA ARG A 168 -15.78 -10.85 0.92
C ARG A 168 -16.37 -12.07 1.63
N PHE A 169 -16.31 -12.10 2.95
CA PHE A 169 -16.90 -13.16 3.76
C PHE A 169 -18.41 -13.30 3.54
N GLY A 170 -19.14 -12.17 3.55
CA GLY A 170 -20.58 -12.16 3.28
C GLY A 170 -20.93 -12.74 1.90
N ARG A 171 -20.13 -12.42 0.88
CA ARG A 171 -20.31 -13.00 -0.45
C ARG A 171 -20.09 -14.51 -0.47
N MET A 172 -19.04 -15.00 0.19
CA MET A 172 -18.78 -16.44 0.29
C MET A 172 -19.94 -17.20 0.98
N LEU A 173 -20.51 -16.64 2.05
CA LEU A 173 -21.67 -17.21 2.71
C LEU A 173 -22.88 -17.31 1.77
N GLN A 174 -23.16 -16.22 1.03
CA GLN A 174 -24.27 -16.22 0.06
C GLN A 174 -24.05 -17.24 -1.07
N GLU A 175 -22.83 -17.39 -1.56
CA GLU A 175 -22.47 -18.38 -2.58
C GLU A 175 -22.67 -19.82 -2.05
N ALA A 176 -22.24 -20.08 -0.81
CA ALA A 176 -22.45 -21.37 -0.14
C ALA A 176 -23.94 -21.71 0.07
N GLU A 177 -24.73 -20.72 0.52
CA GLU A 177 -26.19 -20.91 0.67
C GLU A 177 -26.89 -21.19 -0.66
N ARG A 178 -26.52 -20.49 -1.73
CA ARG A 178 -27.05 -20.73 -3.08
C ARG A 178 -26.72 -22.15 -3.55
N ALA A 179 -25.47 -22.59 -3.35
CA ALA A 179 -25.04 -23.93 -3.72
C ALA A 179 -25.81 -25.05 -2.96
N LEU A 180 -26.21 -24.78 -1.72
CA LEU A 180 -27.04 -25.73 -0.93
C LEU A 180 -28.51 -25.77 -1.41
N ARG A 181 -29.04 -24.64 -1.92
CA ARG A 181 -30.44 -24.59 -2.43
C ARG A 181 -30.61 -25.19 -3.82
N THR A 182 -29.55 -25.38 -4.56
CA THR A 182 -29.57 -25.94 -5.93
C THR A 182 -29.24 -27.43 -5.98
N ARG A 183 -29.04 -28.06 -4.83
CA ARG A 183 -28.94 -29.52 -4.64
C ARG A 183 -30.24 -30.10 -4.13
#